data_94e703a3f33234a6078feaf7fa5ce5f3
#
_entry.id   94e703a3f33234a6078feaf7fa5ce5f3
#
_cell.length_a   1.000
_cell.length_b   1.000
_cell.length_c   1.000
_cell.angle_alpha   90.00
_cell.angle_beta   90.00
_cell.angle_gamma   90.00
#
_symmetry.space_group_name_H-M   'P 1'
#
loop_
_entity.id
_entity.type
_entity.pdbx_description
1 polymer ?
#
loop_
_entity_poly.entity_id
_entity_poly.type
_entity_poly.pdbx_seq_one_letter_code
_entity_poly.pdbx_strand_id
1 'polypeptide(L)'
;DLVIVEDDCGTHEGLVMTPLIEGGDEKVPLRELVLGRVVAEDVYKPGTEEVLIARNTLLDEKLCDVLDANSVDSVKVRSVVTCDTDFGVCAKCYGRDLARGHLINQGEAVGVIAAQSIGEPGTQLTMRTFHIGGAASAAAKESSVQIKNNGTLHLANAKFVVNDEGKLVLTSRNTELTVTDEFGRTKEHYKVPYGAILNKGDHQEVNA
;
A
#
# COMPACT_ATOMS: atom_id res chain seq x y z
N ASP A 1 10.82 -20.13 15.09
CA ASP A 1 11.00 -20.11 13.64
C ASP A 1 9.64 -20.10 12.95
N LEU A 2 9.44 -19.24 11.96
CA LEU A 2 8.20 -19.18 11.18
C LEU A 2 8.25 -20.28 10.11
N VAL A 3 7.35 -21.26 10.23
CA VAL A 3 7.26 -22.42 9.33
C VAL A 3 5.85 -22.52 8.77
N ILE A 4 5.69 -23.04 7.57
CA ILE A 4 4.38 -23.36 7.01
C ILE A 4 3.87 -24.64 7.66
N VAL A 5 2.83 -24.53 8.49
CA VAL A 5 2.34 -25.65 9.33
C VAL A 5 1.12 -26.36 8.76
N GLU A 6 0.31 -25.66 7.97
CA GLU A 6 -0.92 -26.20 7.38
C GLU A 6 -1.24 -25.51 6.05
N ASP A 7 -2.16 -26.06 5.28
CA ASP A 7 -2.55 -25.49 3.98
C ASP A 7 -3.45 -24.27 4.13
N ASP A 8 -4.42 -24.30 5.03
CA ASP A 8 -5.44 -23.27 5.20
C ASP A 8 -5.92 -23.12 6.63
N CYS A 9 -5.69 -21.99 7.28
CA CYS A 9 -6.22 -21.68 8.61
C CYS A 9 -7.71 -21.30 8.63
N GLY A 10 -8.36 -21.23 7.47
CA GLY A 10 -9.80 -20.91 7.36
C GLY A 10 -10.17 -19.45 7.60
N THR A 11 -9.23 -18.56 7.91
CA THR A 11 -9.53 -17.15 8.20
C THR A 11 -10.26 -16.44 7.06
N HIS A 12 -11.15 -15.51 7.41
CA HIS A 12 -11.79 -14.57 6.51
C HIS A 12 -11.13 -13.20 6.53
N GLU A 13 -10.16 -13.02 7.42
CA GLU A 13 -9.40 -11.78 7.55
C GLU A 13 -8.37 -11.65 6.43
N GLY A 14 -8.03 -10.39 6.11
CA GLY A 14 -7.07 -10.09 5.06
C GLY A 14 -6.75 -8.60 5.03
N LEU A 15 -5.82 -8.24 4.16
CA LEU A 15 -5.44 -6.86 3.92
C LEU A 15 -6.02 -6.39 2.59
N VAL A 16 -6.65 -5.23 2.59
CA VAL A 16 -7.09 -4.58 1.36
C VAL A 16 -5.88 -3.90 0.71
N MET A 17 -5.57 -4.33 -0.50
CA MET A 17 -4.51 -3.76 -1.33
C MET A 17 -5.11 -2.82 -2.34
N THR A 18 -4.54 -1.62 -2.41
CA THR A 18 -4.83 -0.58 -3.41
C THR A 18 -3.53 -0.11 -4.02
N PRO A 19 -3.51 0.39 -5.26
CA PRO A 19 -2.30 0.95 -5.85
C PRO A 19 -1.74 2.08 -4.98
N LEU A 20 -0.41 2.16 -4.90
CA LEU A 20 0.25 3.23 -4.16
C LEU A 20 0.41 4.44 -5.07
N ILE A 21 -0.32 5.51 -4.74
CA ILE A 21 -0.29 6.77 -5.48
C ILE A 21 0.42 7.82 -4.62
N GLU A 22 1.47 8.43 -5.14
CA GLU A 22 2.18 9.56 -4.52
C GLU A 22 2.35 10.70 -5.52
N GLY A 23 1.91 11.88 -5.14
CA GLY A 23 2.06 13.08 -5.96
C GLY A 23 1.27 13.06 -7.28
N GLY A 24 0.21 12.25 -7.37
CA GLY A 24 -0.59 12.07 -8.58
C GLY A 24 -0.04 11.04 -9.56
N ASP A 25 1.13 10.47 -9.27
CA ASP A 25 1.71 9.39 -10.06
C ASP A 25 1.55 8.05 -9.33
N GLU A 26 1.19 7.01 -10.07
CA GLU A 26 1.13 5.64 -9.55
C GLU A 26 2.56 5.11 -9.37
N LYS A 27 3.00 4.98 -8.11
CA LYS A 27 4.33 4.50 -7.76
C LYS A 27 4.45 2.99 -7.82
N VAL A 28 3.41 2.32 -7.32
CA VAL A 28 3.35 0.85 -7.31
C VAL A 28 1.95 0.44 -7.76
N PRO A 29 1.81 -0.23 -8.91
CA PRO A 29 0.53 -0.70 -9.40
C PRO A 29 -0.03 -1.82 -8.49
N LEU A 30 -1.36 -1.95 -8.47
CA LEU A 30 -2.04 -2.99 -7.70
C LEU A 30 -1.48 -4.38 -8.02
N ARG A 31 -1.19 -4.65 -9.28
CA ARG A 31 -0.60 -5.90 -9.79
C ARG A 31 0.63 -6.34 -9.00
N GLU A 32 1.57 -5.44 -8.74
CA GLU A 32 2.81 -5.76 -8.01
C GLU A 32 2.54 -6.07 -6.54
N LEU A 33 1.52 -5.47 -5.95
CA LEU A 33 1.16 -5.67 -4.55
C LEU A 33 0.44 -6.99 -4.31
N VAL A 34 -0.34 -7.49 -5.30
CA VAL A 34 -1.19 -8.67 -5.14
C VAL A 34 -0.61 -9.93 -5.79
N LEU A 35 0.37 -9.80 -6.69
CA LEU A 35 1.00 -10.94 -7.36
C LEU A 35 1.58 -11.93 -6.34
N GLY A 36 1.23 -13.22 -6.50
CA GLY A 36 1.67 -14.29 -5.61
C GLY A 36 0.94 -14.36 -4.26
N ARG A 37 -0.08 -13.51 -4.02
CA ARG A 37 -0.94 -13.59 -2.85
C ARG A 37 -2.21 -14.37 -3.13
N VAL A 38 -2.87 -14.83 -2.08
CA VAL A 38 -4.14 -15.55 -2.15
C VAL A 38 -5.27 -14.60 -1.81
N VAL A 39 -6.34 -14.62 -2.60
CA VAL A 39 -7.52 -13.75 -2.42
C VAL A 39 -8.28 -14.16 -1.15
N ALA A 40 -8.62 -13.19 -0.30
CA ALA A 40 -9.34 -13.43 0.95
C ALA A 40 -10.87 -13.49 0.77
N GLU A 41 -11.40 -12.81 -0.24
CA GLU A 41 -12.83 -12.77 -0.58
C GLU A 41 -13.02 -12.74 -2.10
N ASP A 42 -14.23 -13.03 -2.59
CA ASP A 42 -14.50 -13.01 -4.01
C ASP A 42 -14.29 -11.63 -4.60
N VAL A 43 -13.57 -11.54 -5.72
CA VAL A 43 -13.38 -10.30 -6.44
C VAL A 43 -14.42 -10.16 -7.52
N TYR A 44 -15.20 -9.10 -7.47
CA TYR A 44 -16.27 -8.80 -8.40
C TYR A 44 -15.82 -7.83 -9.48
N LYS A 45 -16.42 -7.96 -10.65
CA LYS A 45 -16.25 -6.97 -11.70
C LYS A 45 -16.92 -5.65 -11.30
N PRO A 46 -16.22 -4.51 -11.39
CA PRO A 46 -16.76 -3.21 -11.02
C PRO A 46 -18.13 -2.95 -11.67
N GLY A 47 -19.13 -2.59 -10.85
CA GLY A 47 -20.50 -2.31 -11.30
C GLY A 47 -21.37 -3.52 -11.61
N THR A 48 -20.92 -4.75 -11.35
CA THR A 48 -21.71 -5.98 -11.53
C THR A 48 -21.52 -6.93 -10.35
N GLU A 49 -22.41 -7.93 -10.24
CA GLU A 49 -22.27 -9.04 -9.26
C GLU A 49 -21.53 -10.24 -9.85
N GLU A 50 -20.88 -10.08 -10.99
CA GLU A 50 -20.11 -11.15 -11.62
C GLU A 50 -18.77 -11.35 -10.89
N VAL A 51 -18.53 -12.59 -10.41
CA VAL A 51 -17.28 -12.97 -9.76
C VAL A 51 -16.20 -13.17 -10.81
N LEU A 52 -15.16 -12.34 -10.78
CA LEU A 52 -13.97 -12.47 -11.64
C LEU A 52 -13.01 -13.51 -11.10
N ILE A 53 -12.75 -13.46 -9.80
CA ILE A 53 -11.79 -14.34 -9.13
C ILE A 53 -12.42 -14.81 -7.82
N ALA A 54 -12.50 -16.13 -7.65
CA ALA A 54 -13.06 -16.72 -6.45
C ALA A 54 -12.10 -16.63 -5.26
N ARG A 55 -12.64 -16.55 -4.07
CA ARG A 55 -11.90 -16.61 -2.81
C ARG A 55 -10.94 -17.81 -2.77
N ASN A 56 -9.84 -17.68 -2.07
CA ASN A 56 -8.79 -18.68 -1.91
C ASN A 56 -8.03 -19.04 -3.21
N THR A 57 -8.15 -18.23 -4.26
CA THR A 57 -7.37 -18.38 -5.48
C THR A 57 -6.03 -17.69 -5.34
N LEU A 58 -4.94 -18.35 -5.75
CA LEU A 58 -3.60 -17.76 -5.85
C LEU A 58 -3.56 -16.85 -7.07
N LEU A 59 -3.17 -15.60 -6.87
CA LEU A 59 -3.02 -14.62 -7.95
C LEU A 59 -1.70 -14.86 -8.70
N ASP A 60 -1.81 -15.33 -9.91
CA ASP A 60 -0.72 -15.45 -10.86
C ASP A 60 -0.72 -14.26 -11.85
N GLU A 61 0.24 -14.25 -12.76
CA GLU A 61 0.40 -13.19 -13.75
C GLU A 61 -0.85 -13.04 -14.64
N LYS A 62 -1.50 -14.15 -14.99
CA LYS A 62 -2.69 -14.17 -15.86
C LYS A 62 -3.91 -13.58 -15.15
N LEU A 63 -4.09 -13.91 -13.88
CA LEU A 63 -5.17 -13.36 -13.08
C LEU A 63 -4.95 -11.87 -12.79
N CYS A 64 -3.70 -11.44 -12.62
CA CYS A 64 -3.37 -10.02 -12.53
C CYS A 64 -3.72 -9.27 -13.84
N ASP A 65 -3.49 -9.86 -15.01
CA ASP A 65 -3.91 -9.28 -16.29
C ASP A 65 -5.44 -9.14 -16.39
N VAL A 66 -6.19 -10.08 -15.80
CA VAL A 66 -7.67 -9.99 -15.71
C VAL A 66 -8.11 -8.85 -14.79
N LEU A 67 -7.42 -8.63 -13.66
CA LEU A 67 -7.70 -7.51 -12.76
C LEU A 67 -7.49 -6.16 -13.47
N ASP A 68 -6.34 -6.02 -14.16
CA ASP A 68 -5.99 -4.81 -14.91
C ASP A 68 -6.99 -4.55 -16.04
N ALA A 69 -7.36 -5.58 -16.81
CA ALA A 69 -8.33 -5.47 -17.91
C ALA A 69 -9.74 -5.04 -17.46
N ASN A 70 -10.13 -5.37 -16.22
CA ASN A 70 -11.41 -4.99 -15.64
C ASN A 70 -11.33 -3.73 -14.75
N SER A 71 -10.19 -3.07 -14.68
CA SER A 71 -9.96 -1.85 -13.88
C SER A 71 -10.39 -2.03 -12.42
N VAL A 72 -9.93 -3.12 -11.78
CA VAL A 72 -10.17 -3.39 -10.37
C VAL A 72 -9.21 -2.55 -9.54
N ASP A 73 -9.74 -1.64 -8.71
CA ASP A 73 -8.94 -0.69 -7.94
C ASP A 73 -8.52 -1.22 -6.55
N SER A 74 -9.13 -2.29 -6.07
CA SER A 74 -8.81 -2.86 -4.77
C SER A 74 -9.07 -4.36 -4.71
N VAL A 75 -8.18 -5.08 -4.03
CA VAL A 75 -8.31 -6.53 -3.80
C VAL A 75 -7.99 -6.84 -2.34
N LYS A 76 -8.84 -7.60 -1.67
CA LYS A 76 -8.55 -8.11 -0.32
C LYS A 76 -7.80 -9.42 -0.44
N VAL A 77 -6.58 -9.44 0.06
CA VAL A 77 -5.68 -10.59 0.01
C VAL A 77 -5.38 -11.14 1.40
N ARG A 78 -5.12 -12.43 1.48
CA ARG A 78 -4.66 -13.09 2.70
C ARG A 78 -3.23 -12.64 3.03
N SER A 79 -2.92 -12.59 4.31
CA SER A 79 -1.62 -12.14 4.81
C SER A 79 -1.16 -13.00 5.98
N VAL A 80 0.15 -13.10 6.15
CA VAL A 80 0.77 -13.73 7.33
C VAL A 80 0.42 -13.01 8.64
N VAL A 81 0.11 -11.70 8.56
CA VAL A 81 -0.25 -10.88 9.73
C VAL A 81 -1.65 -11.20 10.25
N THR A 82 -2.55 -11.63 9.35
CA THR A 82 -3.94 -11.98 9.68
C THR A 82 -4.18 -13.49 9.69
N CYS A 83 -3.10 -14.27 9.74
CA CYS A 83 -3.19 -15.72 9.82
C CYS A 83 -3.67 -16.16 11.20
N ASP A 84 -4.60 -17.11 11.24
CA ASP A 84 -5.26 -17.61 12.47
C ASP A 84 -4.68 -18.96 12.95
N THR A 85 -3.43 -19.26 12.58
CA THR A 85 -2.72 -20.45 13.08
C THR A 85 -2.12 -20.19 14.45
N ASP A 86 -2.18 -21.17 15.36
CA ASP A 86 -1.56 -21.07 16.70
C ASP A 86 -0.04 -20.92 16.63
N PHE A 87 0.59 -21.60 15.68
CA PHE A 87 2.04 -21.58 15.45
C PHE A 87 2.33 -21.50 13.96
N GLY A 88 3.35 -20.74 13.60
CA GLY A 88 3.76 -20.62 12.20
C GLY A 88 2.74 -19.85 11.34
N VAL A 89 2.58 -20.27 10.09
CA VAL A 89 1.67 -19.64 9.10
C VAL A 89 1.09 -20.73 8.20
N CYS A 90 -0.12 -20.56 7.72
CA CYS A 90 -0.67 -21.45 6.69
C CYS A 90 -0.19 -21.07 5.28
N ALA A 91 -0.19 -22.03 4.36
CA ALA A 91 0.27 -21.82 2.98
C ALA A 91 -0.52 -20.74 2.25
N LYS A 92 -1.83 -20.68 2.39
CA LYS A 92 -2.68 -19.66 1.75
C LYS A 92 -2.44 -18.25 2.28
N CYS A 93 -2.13 -18.07 3.57
CA CYS A 93 -1.79 -16.76 4.12
C CYS A 93 -0.39 -16.29 3.71
N TYR A 94 0.52 -17.23 3.48
CA TYR A 94 1.85 -16.92 2.95
C TYR A 94 1.80 -16.62 1.45
N GLY A 95 1.19 -17.50 0.65
CA GLY A 95 1.03 -17.35 -0.79
C GLY A 95 2.06 -18.14 -1.60
N ARG A 96 2.59 -17.51 -2.66
CA ARG A 96 3.46 -18.11 -3.67
C ARG A 96 4.88 -18.36 -3.15
N ASP A 97 5.41 -19.54 -3.44
CA ASP A 97 6.84 -19.81 -3.39
C ASP A 97 7.53 -19.11 -4.57
N LEU A 98 8.37 -18.11 -4.28
CA LEU A 98 9.05 -17.32 -5.30
C LEU A 98 10.07 -18.13 -6.11
N ALA A 99 10.59 -19.22 -5.55
CA ALA A 99 11.55 -20.07 -6.26
C ALA A 99 10.88 -21.03 -7.26
N ARG A 100 9.69 -21.53 -6.91
CA ARG A 100 9.00 -22.58 -7.67
C ARG A 100 7.76 -22.08 -8.42
N GLY A 101 7.22 -20.92 -8.04
CA GLY A 101 6.11 -20.28 -8.74
C GLY A 101 4.71 -20.81 -8.40
N HIS A 102 4.58 -21.78 -7.52
CA HIS A 102 3.29 -22.30 -7.03
C HIS A 102 3.07 -21.95 -5.57
N LEU A 103 1.91 -22.33 -5.01
CA LEU A 103 1.63 -22.16 -3.58
C LEU A 103 2.71 -22.85 -2.76
N ILE A 104 3.16 -22.19 -1.69
CA ILE A 104 4.22 -22.71 -0.80
C ILE A 104 3.84 -24.08 -0.21
N ASN A 105 4.82 -24.96 -0.06
CA ASN A 105 4.60 -26.28 0.53
C ASN A 105 4.62 -26.21 2.07
N GLN A 106 3.86 -27.11 2.68
CA GLN A 106 3.92 -27.33 4.12
C GLN A 106 5.33 -27.80 4.54
N GLY A 107 5.80 -27.34 5.71
CA GLY A 107 7.11 -27.66 6.26
C GLY A 107 8.25 -26.70 5.85
N GLU A 108 8.02 -25.75 4.95
CA GLU A 108 9.03 -24.77 4.55
C GLU A 108 9.29 -23.75 5.69
N ALA A 109 10.57 -23.51 6.00
CA ALA A 109 11.01 -22.59 7.05
C ALA A 109 11.15 -21.16 6.51
N VAL A 110 10.03 -20.53 6.20
CA VAL A 110 9.97 -19.21 5.55
C VAL A 110 10.60 -18.09 6.36
N GLY A 111 10.56 -18.19 7.69
CA GLY A 111 11.21 -17.21 8.57
C GLY A 111 12.73 -17.19 8.43
N VAL A 112 13.37 -18.34 8.23
CA VAL A 112 14.81 -18.43 7.97
C VAL A 112 15.14 -17.83 6.60
N ILE A 113 14.36 -18.15 5.57
CA ILE A 113 14.53 -17.59 4.23
C ILE A 113 14.43 -16.05 4.25
N ALA A 114 13.41 -15.53 4.93
CA ALA A 114 13.24 -14.09 5.10
C ALA A 114 14.42 -13.44 5.84
N ALA A 115 14.86 -14.02 6.95
CA ALA A 115 15.98 -13.52 7.73
C ALA A 115 17.29 -13.48 6.92
N GLN A 116 17.57 -14.50 6.15
CA GLN A 116 18.74 -14.56 5.26
C GLN A 116 18.65 -13.52 4.14
N SER A 117 17.50 -13.38 3.50
CA SER A 117 17.29 -12.42 2.42
C SER A 117 17.39 -10.97 2.88
N ILE A 118 17.01 -10.67 4.11
CA ILE A 118 17.12 -9.35 4.72
C ILE A 118 18.56 -9.11 5.25
N GLY A 119 19.17 -10.14 5.83
CA GLY A 119 20.46 -10.03 6.49
C GLY A 119 21.65 -9.92 5.54
N GLU A 120 21.61 -10.58 4.39
CA GLU A 120 22.69 -10.53 3.39
C GLU A 120 22.96 -9.10 2.88
N PRO A 121 21.99 -8.37 2.28
CA PRO A 121 22.25 -7.00 1.84
C PRO A 121 22.44 -6.03 2.99
N GLY A 122 21.90 -6.31 4.19
CA GLY A 122 22.11 -5.50 5.38
C GLY A 122 23.58 -5.41 5.78
N THR A 123 24.33 -6.49 5.67
CA THR A 123 25.77 -6.53 5.96
C THR A 123 26.57 -5.67 4.96
N GLN A 124 26.20 -5.71 3.70
CA GLN A 124 26.85 -4.89 2.63
C GLN A 124 26.52 -3.41 2.80
N LEU A 125 25.30 -3.04 3.17
CA LEU A 125 24.87 -1.67 3.42
C LEU A 125 25.59 -1.05 4.62
N THR A 126 25.79 -1.78 5.72
CA THR A 126 26.53 -1.29 6.90
C THR A 126 28.02 -1.06 6.59
N MET A 127 28.64 -1.89 5.78
CA MET A 127 30.04 -1.66 5.35
C MET A 127 30.17 -0.42 4.44
N ARG A 128 29.15 -0.08 3.64
CA ARG A 128 29.16 1.14 2.81
C ARG A 128 28.88 2.42 3.61
N THR A 129 28.05 2.37 4.65
CA THR A 129 27.74 3.54 5.47
C THR A 129 28.89 3.95 6.38
N PHE A 130 29.80 3.07 6.77
CA PHE A 130 31.00 3.42 7.52
C PHE A 130 32.03 4.17 6.68
N HIS A 131 32.01 4.05 5.35
CA HIS A 131 32.93 4.72 4.44
C HIS A 131 32.38 6.01 3.83
N ILE A 132 31.08 6.26 3.90
CA ILE A 132 30.46 7.51 3.48
C ILE A 132 30.11 8.28 4.75
N GLY A 133 31.09 8.97 5.29
CA GLY A 133 30.88 9.93 6.37
C GLY A 133 29.82 10.95 5.97
N GLY A 134 28.66 10.83 6.60
CA GLY A 134 27.72 11.90 6.86
C GLY A 134 27.32 12.81 5.70
N ALA A 135 26.69 12.26 4.68
CA ALA A 135 25.71 13.00 3.91
C ALA A 135 24.49 12.09 3.77
N ALA A 136 23.71 11.98 4.83
CA ALA A 136 22.30 11.84 4.62
C ALA A 136 21.92 13.04 3.76
N SER A 137 21.84 12.85 2.44
CA SER A 137 21.00 13.70 1.63
C SER A 137 19.59 13.46 2.19
N ALA A 138 19.20 14.28 3.16
CA ALA A 138 17.82 14.61 3.32
C ALA A 138 17.40 14.97 1.90
N ALA A 139 16.69 14.08 1.22
CA ALA A 139 15.92 14.45 0.05
C ALA A 139 15.28 15.75 0.48
N ALA A 140 15.61 16.86 -0.18
CA ALA A 140 15.10 18.16 0.17
C ALA A 140 13.58 17.95 0.18
N LYS A 141 12.99 17.91 1.38
CA LYS A 141 11.55 17.82 1.52
C LYS A 141 11.08 19.05 0.80
N GLU A 142 10.36 18.85 -0.29
CA GLU A 142 9.77 19.96 -1.01
C GLU A 142 9.10 20.84 0.02
N SER A 143 9.54 22.10 0.10
CA SER A 143 9.03 23.06 1.09
C SER A 143 7.61 23.50 0.77
N SER A 144 7.08 23.12 -0.39
CA SER A 144 5.72 23.40 -0.84
C SER A 144 5.17 22.24 -1.66
N VAL A 145 3.90 21.93 -1.47
CA VAL A 145 3.14 20.98 -2.29
C VAL A 145 2.28 21.80 -3.26
N GLN A 146 2.46 21.54 -4.55
CA GLN A 146 1.63 22.13 -5.60
C GLN A 146 0.73 21.04 -6.17
N ILE A 147 -0.57 21.32 -6.22
CA ILE A 147 -1.56 20.42 -6.82
C ILE A 147 -1.43 20.50 -8.34
N LYS A 148 -1.33 19.37 -9.00
CA LYS A 148 -1.13 19.25 -10.46
C LYS A 148 -2.42 18.95 -11.23
N ASN A 149 -3.45 18.48 -10.54
CA ASN A 149 -4.71 18.09 -11.16
C ASN A 149 -5.88 18.93 -10.64
N ASN A 150 -6.81 19.23 -11.53
CA ASN A 150 -8.06 19.89 -11.15
C ASN A 150 -8.95 18.93 -10.35
N GLY A 151 -9.59 19.43 -9.30
CA GLY A 151 -10.48 18.61 -8.48
C GLY A 151 -10.94 19.31 -7.21
N THR A 152 -11.59 18.57 -6.34
CA THR A 152 -12.04 19.05 -5.02
C THR A 152 -11.04 18.60 -3.96
N LEU A 153 -10.61 19.54 -3.13
CA LEU A 153 -9.71 19.29 -2.02
C LEU A 153 -10.47 18.72 -0.82
N HIS A 154 -9.98 17.61 -0.28
CA HIS A 154 -10.44 17.03 0.97
C HIS A 154 -9.30 16.94 1.98
N LEU A 155 -9.56 17.36 3.21
CA LEU A 155 -8.61 17.33 4.33
C LEU A 155 -9.11 16.35 5.39
N ALA A 156 -8.44 15.22 5.53
CA ALA A 156 -8.71 14.27 6.60
C ALA A 156 -7.84 14.57 7.84
N ASN A 157 -8.43 14.43 9.03
CA ASN A 157 -7.78 14.68 10.33
C ASN A 157 -7.17 16.09 10.48
N ALA A 158 -7.69 17.09 9.76
CA ALA A 158 -7.18 18.45 9.80
C ALA A 158 -7.70 19.21 11.01
N LYS A 159 -6.79 19.82 11.76
CA LYS A 159 -7.08 20.90 12.71
C LYS A 159 -6.23 22.08 12.31
N PHE A 160 -6.83 23.25 12.20
CA PHE A 160 -6.14 24.46 11.77
C PHE A 160 -6.51 25.66 12.65
N VAL A 161 -5.62 26.62 12.67
CA VAL A 161 -5.79 27.92 13.35
C VAL A 161 -5.45 28.99 12.31
N VAL A 162 -6.18 30.10 12.36
CA VAL A 162 -5.89 31.26 11.51
C VAL A 162 -4.78 32.06 12.19
N ASN A 163 -3.68 32.33 11.47
CA ASN A 163 -2.59 33.18 11.99
C ASN A 163 -2.97 34.68 11.86
N ASP A 164 -2.11 35.57 12.38
CA ASP A 164 -2.32 37.00 12.33
C ASP A 164 -2.37 37.59 10.91
N GLU A 165 -1.87 36.86 9.92
CA GLU A 165 -1.93 37.19 8.50
C GLU A 165 -3.19 36.66 7.78
N GLY A 166 -4.11 36.02 8.52
CA GLY A 166 -5.34 35.43 7.96
C GLY A 166 -5.14 34.10 7.21
N LYS A 167 -3.96 33.46 7.32
CA LYS A 167 -3.66 32.19 6.69
C LYS A 167 -4.00 31.00 7.59
N LEU A 168 -4.47 29.90 6.99
CA LEU A 168 -4.76 28.66 7.71
C LEU A 168 -3.47 27.89 8.00
N VAL A 169 -3.15 27.68 9.26
CA VAL A 169 -1.98 26.90 9.70
C VAL A 169 -2.45 25.58 10.31
N LEU A 170 -1.92 24.46 9.81
CA LEU A 170 -2.24 23.14 10.32
C LEU A 170 -1.61 22.89 11.70
N THR A 171 -2.46 22.48 12.66
CA THR A 171 -2.03 22.11 14.03
C THR A 171 -2.13 20.60 14.28
N SER A 172 -2.49 19.81 13.29
CA SER A 172 -2.52 18.35 13.35
C SER A 172 -1.22 17.75 12.82
N ARG A 173 -0.78 16.59 13.39
CA ARG A 173 0.43 15.89 12.96
C ARG A 173 0.20 14.89 11.83
N ASN A 174 -1.04 14.43 11.66
CA ASN A 174 -1.42 13.37 10.71
C ASN A 174 -2.53 13.88 9.78
N THR A 175 -2.30 15.01 9.14
CA THR A 175 -3.24 15.53 8.15
C THR A 175 -2.93 14.92 6.79
N GLU A 176 -3.96 14.39 6.16
CA GLU A 176 -3.92 13.88 4.80
C GLU A 176 -4.74 14.80 3.91
N LEU A 177 -4.12 15.21 2.81
CA LEU A 177 -4.72 16.03 1.78
C LEU A 177 -4.99 15.17 0.57
N THR A 178 -6.23 15.10 0.12
CA THR A 178 -6.67 14.31 -1.01
C THR A 178 -7.35 15.20 -2.03
N VAL A 179 -7.02 15.04 -3.30
CA VAL A 179 -7.72 15.71 -4.41
C VAL A 179 -8.55 14.68 -5.15
N THR A 180 -9.87 14.93 -5.24
CA THR A 180 -10.81 14.04 -5.92
C THR A 180 -11.38 14.70 -7.18
N ASP A 181 -11.65 13.89 -8.20
CA ASP A 181 -12.35 14.33 -9.39
C ASP A 181 -13.88 14.42 -9.19
N GLU A 182 -14.61 14.83 -10.22
CA GLU A 182 -16.07 14.93 -10.22
C GLU A 182 -16.78 13.59 -9.99
N PHE A 183 -16.07 12.47 -10.17
CA PHE A 183 -16.57 11.10 -9.96
C PHE A 183 -16.18 10.53 -8.59
N GLY A 184 -15.54 11.32 -7.72
CA GLY A 184 -15.12 10.90 -6.39
C GLY A 184 -13.83 10.06 -6.36
N ARG A 185 -13.11 9.94 -7.48
CA ARG A 185 -11.85 9.19 -7.56
C ARG A 185 -10.70 10.05 -7.06
N THR A 186 -9.85 9.47 -6.22
CA THR A 186 -8.63 10.13 -5.72
C THR A 186 -7.61 10.26 -6.84
N LYS A 187 -7.22 11.50 -7.17
CA LYS A 187 -6.16 11.80 -8.13
C LYS A 187 -4.83 12.08 -7.47
N GLU A 188 -4.85 12.70 -6.31
CA GLU A 188 -3.63 13.05 -5.58
C GLU A 188 -3.84 12.82 -4.09
N HIS A 189 -2.78 12.35 -3.43
CA HIS A 189 -2.76 12.14 -1.98
C HIS A 189 -1.41 12.61 -1.41
N TYR A 190 -1.47 13.48 -0.39
CA TYR A 190 -0.29 14.03 0.26
C TYR A 190 -0.43 13.97 1.78
N LYS A 191 0.66 13.65 2.47
CA LYS A 191 0.78 13.87 3.92
C LYS A 191 1.32 15.26 4.18
N VAL A 192 0.55 16.05 4.89
CA VAL A 192 0.89 17.43 5.20
C VAL A 192 1.43 17.52 6.64
N PRO A 193 2.64 18.07 6.85
CA PRO A 193 3.25 18.15 8.17
C PRO A 193 2.58 19.21 9.04
N TYR A 194 2.75 19.07 10.36
CA TYR A 194 2.39 20.10 11.33
C TYR A 194 3.06 21.44 10.99
N GLY A 195 2.33 22.52 11.11
CA GLY A 195 2.79 23.87 10.82
C GLY A 195 2.71 24.28 9.35
N ALA A 196 2.21 23.43 8.45
CA ALA A 196 2.02 23.79 7.05
C ALA A 196 0.93 24.86 6.91
N ILE A 197 1.16 25.79 5.99
CA ILE A 197 0.23 26.87 5.66
C ILE A 197 -0.59 26.43 4.46
N LEU A 198 -1.90 26.48 4.59
CA LEU A 198 -2.84 26.16 3.53
C LEU A 198 -3.30 27.45 2.83
N ASN A 199 -3.20 27.46 1.52
CA ASN A 199 -3.73 28.57 0.70
C ASN A 199 -5.23 28.37 0.38
N LYS A 200 -5.73 27.15 0.48
CA LYS A 200 -7.12 26.77 0.25
C LYS A 200 -7.65 25.93 1.40
N GLY A 201 -8.93 26.07 1.72
CA GLY A 201 -9.61 25.30 2.76
C GLY A 201 -10.19 23.98 2.25
N ASP A 202 -10.75 23.21 3.18
CA ASP A 202 -11.44 21.95 2.88
C ASP A 202 -12.64 22.15 1.96
N HIS A 203 -12.93 21.17 1.10
CA HIS A 203 -14.00 21.19 0.08
C HIS A 203 -13.95 22.34 -0.94
N GLN A 204 -12.79 22.96 -1.16
CA GLN A 204 -12.61 23.97 -2.20
C GLN A 204 -12.12 23.35 -3.52
N GLU A 205 -12.60 23.88 -4.62
CA GLU A 205 -12.08 23.54 -5.95
C GLU A 205 -10.65 24.07 -6.13
N VAL A 206 -9.81 23.21 -6.66
CA VAL A 206 -8.42 23.52 -7.01
C VAL A 206 -8.23 23.34 -8.51
N ASN A 207 -7.54 24.31 -9.09
CA ASN A 207 -7.12 24.27 -10.49
C ASN A 207 -5.59 24.21 -10.51
N ALA A 208 -5.07 23.31 -11.34
CA ALA A 208 -3.64 23.15 -11.59
C ALA A 208 -3.03 24.36 -12.30
#